data_347fd7702b69ddbe949003bb64d50b4f
#
_entry.id   347fd7702b69ddbe949003bb64d50b4f
#
_cell.length_a   1.000
_cell.length_b   1.000
_cell.length_c   1.000
_cell.angle_alpha   90.00
_cell.angle_beta   90.00
_cell.angle_gamma   90.00
#
_symmetry.space_group_name_H-M   'P 1'
#
loop_
_entity.id
_entity.type
_entity.pdbx_description
1 polymer ?
#
loop_
_entity_poly.entity_id
_entity_poly.type
_entity_poly.pdbx_seq_one_letter_code
_entity_poly.pdbx_strand_id
1 'polypeptide(L)'
;MREKKYVSGFLFRLKNIKIGVRRHFCYLHITKISGNLILLHGKRLATAFNKPIYSFLSIMKIVNFSEQNSIVNQYLAEIRDVDYQKNRLLFRNNIQRIGELEAYEISKALDYEARDITTPLGVARMQVPTDKIVLATIFRAGLPFHNGFLNIFDHAGNAFVSAYREYVDEQHTKVGIHVEYLATPSIEGKNLIIADPMLATGGSMELGYKAFLTKGTPKRIHVACVIASPEGIEHIRKTFPEDKTTIWCAAIDPGLNEHKYIVPGFGDAGDLCYGDKL
;
A
#
# COMPACT_ATOMS: atom_id res chain seq x y z
N MET A 1 -25.12 -42.90 -8.42
CA MET A 1 -25.03 -41.58 -9.06
C MET A 1 -25.26 -40.51 -7.99
N ARG A 2 -24.21 -39.83 -7.55
CA ARG A 2 -24.32 -38.72 -6.58
C ARG A 2 -24.01 -37.40 -7.34
N GLU A 3 -25.02 -36.56 -7.47
CA GLU A 3 -24.93 -35.25 -8.06
C GLU A 3 -23.95 -34.36 -7.25
N LYS A 4 -23.00 -33.77 -7.94
CA LYS A 4 -22.08 -32.79 -7.38
C LYS A 4 -22.68 -31.38 -7.57
N LYS A 5 -23.24 -30.79 -6.53
CA LYS A 5 -23.63 -29.37 -6.50
C LYS A 5 -22.37 -28.50 -6.48
N TYR A 6 -22.19 -27.70 -7.53
CA TYR A 6 -21.16 -26.65 -7.59
C TYR A 6 -21.68 -25.38 -6.93
N VAL A 7 -20.94 -24.87 -5.96
CA VAL A 7 -21.16 -23.53 -5.38
C VAL A 7 -20.18 -22.58 -6.09
N SER A 8 -20.67 -21.43 -6.54
CA SER A 8 -19.97 -20.41 -7.31
C SER A 8 -18.63 -20.02 -6.66
N GLY A 9 -17.53 -20.31 -7.32
CA GLY A 9 -16.20 -19.85 -6.99
C GLY A 9 -15.57 -19.20 -8.23
N PHE A 10 -14.81 -18.15 -8.04
CA PHE A 10 -14.10 -17.47 -9.13
C PHE A 10 -13.09 -18.40 -9.80
N LEU A 11 -13.14 -18.45 -11.13
CA LEU A 11 -12.25 -19.26 -11.95
C LEU A 11 -11.19 -18.34 -12.59
N PHE A 12 -9.96 -18.44 -12.15
CA PHE A 12 -8.85 -17.77 -12.81
C PHE A 12 -8.19 -18.69 -13.84
N ARG A 13 -8.03 -18.21 -15.06
CA ARG A 13 -7.41 -18.95 -16.16
C ARG A 13 -6.03 -18.41 -16.46
N LEU A 14 -4.99 -19.03 -15.93
CA LEU A 14 -3.64 -18.91 -16.47
C LEU A 14 -3.46 -19.98 -17.56
N LYS A 15 -2.66 -19.69 -18.61
CA LYS A 15 -2.43 -20.66 -19.70
C LYS A 15 -2.07 -22.03 -19.11
N ASN A 16 -2.97 -23.03 -19.28
CA ASN A 16 -2.83 -24.42 -18.82
C ASN A 16 -2.91 -24.70 -17.31
N ILE A 17 -3.41 -23.76 -16.48
CA ILE A 17 -3.59 -23.97 -15.04
C ILE A 17 -5.02 -23.57 -14.65
N LYS A 18 -5.75 -24.49 -14.00
CA LYS A 18 -7.05 -24.20 -13.39
C LYS A 18 -6.93 -24.24 -11.87
N ILE A 19 -7.21 -23.13 -11.20
CA ILE A 19 -7.23 -23.02 -9.75
C ILE A 19 -8.68 -22.88 -9.31
N GLY A 20 -9.16 -23.80 -8.48
CA GLY A 20 -10.48 -23.75 -7.87
C GLY A 20 -10.37 -23.61 -6.35
N VAL A 21 -11.06 -22.63 -5.77
CA VAL A 21 -11.14 -22.45 -4.32
C VAL A 21 -12.50 -22.90 -3.83
N ARG A 22 -12.55 -23.90 -2.94
CA ARG A 22 -13.72 -24.26 -2.14
C ARG A 22 -13.48 -23.84 -0.70
N ARG A 23 -14.52 -23.44 0.02
CA ARG A 23 -14.43 -23.10 1.44
C ARG A 23 -13.55 -24.14 2.18
N HIS A 24 -12.38 -23.71 2.65
CA HIS A 24 -11.38 -24.45 3.42
C HIS A 24 -10.40 -25.39 2.67
N PHE A 25 -10.41 -25.45 1.31
CA PHE A 25 -9.41 -26.24 0.57
C PHE A 25 -9.09 -25.60 -0.78
N CYS A 26 -7.79 -25.42 -1.08
CA CYS A 26 -7.29 -25.08 -2.40
C CYS A 26 -6.94 -26.35 -3.18
N TYR A 27 -7.46 -26.47 -4.41
CA TYR A 27 -7.07 -27.54 -5.35
C TYR A 27 -6.32 -26.92 -6.53
N LEU A 28 -5.15 -27.43 -6.79
CA LEU A 28 -4.39 -27.08 -7.99
C LEU A 28 -4.52 -28.21 -9.01
N HIS A 29 -5.15 -27.94 -10.15
CA HIS A 29 -5.24 -28.87 -11.27
C HIS A 29 -4.25 -28.44 -12.36
N ILE A 30 -3.18 -29.19 -12.53
CA ILE A 30 -2.20 -28.95 -13.61
C ILE A 30 -2.50 -29.97 -14.71
N THR A 31 -2.98 -29.49 -15.88
CA THR A 31 -3.50 -30.37 -16.93
C THR A 31 -2.46 -30.90 -17.91
N LYS A 32 -1.26 -30.39 -17.97
CA LYS A 32 -0.10 -31.00 -18.67
C LYS A 32 1.15 -30.14 -18.58
N ILE A 33 2.22 -30.69 -18.05
CA ILE A 33 3.58 -30.24 -18.30
C ILE A 33 4.34 -31.49 -18.74
N SER A 34 4.91 -31.46 -19.94
CA SER A 34 5.77 -32.51 -20.52
C SER A 34 5.22 -33.96 -20.45
N GLY A 35 3.96 -34.17 -20.80
CA GLY A 35 3.43 -35.52 -21.00
C GLY A 35 2.92 -36.26 -19.76
N ASN A 36 3.19 -35.82 -18.53
CA ASN A 36 2.78 -36.48 -17.30
C ASN A 36 1.67 -35.71 -16.58
N LEU A 37 0.65 -36.45 -16.10
CA LEU A 37 -0.43 -35.94 -15.27
C LEU A 37 -0.01 -36.03 -13.80
N ILE A 38 0.10 -34.88 -13.11
CA ILE A 38 0.40 -34.83 -11.67
C ILE A 38 -0.84 -34.35 -10.93
N LEU A 39 -1.41 -35.24 -10.13
CA LEU A 39 -2.53 -34.94 -9.20
C LEU A 39 -1.98 -34.77 -7.79
N LEU A 40 -2.05 -33.57 -7.23
CA LEU A 40 -1.51 -33.30 -5.89
C LEU A 40 -2.65 -32.97 -4.92
N HIS A 41 -2.85 -33.80 -3.89
CA HIS A 41 -3.81 -33.59 -2.81
C HIS A 41 -3.15 -32.86 -1.62
N GLY A 42 -3.80 -31.81 -1.14
CA GLY A 42 -3.25 -30.95 -0.08
C GLY A 42 -2.88 -31.71 1.18
N LYS A 43 -1.69 -31.64 1.61
CA LYS A 43 -0.88 -31.93 2.79
C LYS A 43 0.45 -32.66 2.52
N ARG A 44 0.69 -33.18 1.31
CA ARG A 44 1.97 -33.86 0.98
C ARG A 44 2.83 -33.11 -0.05
N LEU A 45 2.51 -31.85 -0.35
CA LEU A 45 3.25 -31.01 -1.31
C LEU A 45 4.54 -30.42 -0.75
N ALA A 46 4.74 -30.42 0.55
CA ALA A 46 5.86 -29.73 1.19
C ALA A 46 7.24 -30.42 1.01
N THR A 47 7.27 -31.66 0.52
CA THR A 47 8.52 -32.44 0.47
C THR A 47 9.09 -32.70 -0.91
N ALA A 48 8.36 -32.36 -1.98
CA ALA A 48 8.82 -32.65 -3.36
C ALA A 48 9.59 -31.50 -4.03
N PHE A 49 9.52 -30.30 -3.48
CA PHE A 49 10.29 -29.14 -3.94
C PHE A 49 10.94 -28.46 -2.75
N ASN A 50 12.24 -28.23 -2.81
CA ASN A 50 13.01 -27.50 -1.76
C ASN A 50 12.62 -26.03 -1.56
N LYS A 51 11.50 -25.59 -2.14
CA LYS A 51 10.83 -24.29 -1.88
C LYS A 51 9.32 -24.50 -1.87
N PRO A 52 8.60 -23.90 -0.92
CA PRO A 52 7.14 -23.99 -0.90
C PRO A 52 6.55 -23.37 -2.16
N ILE A 53 5.66 -24.09 -2.85
CA ILE A 53 4.96 -23.62 -4.08
C ILE A 53 4.22 -22.29 -3.87
N TYR A 54 3.94 -21.90 -2.62
CA TYR A 54 3.39 -20.59 -2.25
C TYR A 54 4.27 -19.38 -2.60
N SER A 55 5.56 -19.58 -2.92
CA SER A 55 6.45 -18.51 -3.38
C SER A 55 6.19 -18.09 -4.85
N PHE A 56 5.30 -18.77 -5.57
CA PHE A 56 5.01 -18.49 -6.98
C PHE A 56 3.79 -17.57 -7.22
N LEU A 57 3.05 -17.21 -6.16
CA LEU A 57 1.92 -16.30 -6.25
C LEU A 57 1.94 -15.32 -5.06
N SER A 58 2.99 -14.52 -4.94
CA SER A 58 2.92 -13.37 -4.06
C SER A 58 2.10 -12.30 -4.79
N ILE A 59 0.81 -12.28 -4.51
CA ILE A 59 -0.07 -11.19 -4.94
C ILE A 59 0.16 -10.06 -3.93
N MET A 60 0.48 -8.85 -4.44
CA MET A 60 0.60 -7.65 -3.61
C MET A 60 -0.63 -7.48 -2.72
N LYS A 61 -0.39 -7.39 -1.42
CA LYS A 61 -1.47 -7.23 -0.43
C LYS A 61 -2.07 -5.84 -0.53
N ILE A 62 -3.39 -5.76 -0.54
CA ILE A 62 -4.15 -4.51 -0.45
C ILE A 62 -5.01 -4.59 0.81
N VAL A 63 -4.96 -3.56 1.63
CA VAL A 63 -5.79 -3.38 2.82
C VAL A 63 -6.66 -2.16 2.61
N ASN A 64 -7.95 -2.39 2.42
CA ASN A 64 -8.95 -1.35 2.22
C ASN A 64 -9.81 -1.23 3.49
N PHE A 65 -9.69 -0.12 4.20
CA PHE A 65 -10.41 0.07 5.47
C PHE A 65 -11.92 0.26 5.29
N SER A 66 -12.37 0.65 4.09
CA SER A 66 -13.81 0.78 3.80
C SER A 66 -14.55 -0.56 3.75
N GLU A 67 -13.85 -1.71 3.74
CA GLU A 67 -14.47 -3.03 3.83
C GLU A 67 -15.08 -3.31 5.21
N GLN A 68 -14.73 -2.53 6.24
CA GLN A 68 -15.27 -2.62 7.58
C GLN A 68 -15.65 -1.23 8.12
N ASN A 69 -16.78 -1.14 8.80
CA ASN A 69 -17.18 0.11 9.42
C ASN A 69 -16.26 0.48 10.58
N SER A 70 -15.76 1.71 10.53
CA SER A 70 -14.91 2.29 11.57
C SER A 70 -15.06 3.81 11.60
N ILE A 71 -14.38 4.47 12.54
CA ILE A 71 -14.33 5.95 12.60
C ILE A 71 -13.68 6.58 11.36
N VAL A 72 -12.90 5.82 10.59
CA VAL A 72 -12.35 6.26 9.30
C VAL A 72 -13.47 6.68 8.36
N ASN A 73 -14.62 5.99 8.37
CA ASN A 73 -15.76 6.32 7.52
C ASN A 73 -16.30 7.74 7.79
N GLN A 74 -16.29 8.17 9.07
CA GLN A 74 -16.71 9.53 9.43
C GLN A 74 -15.73 10.56 8.86
N TYR A 75 -14.43 10.36 9.04
CA TYR A 75 -13.41 11.29 8.53
C TYR A 75 -13.40 11.34 7.00
N LEU A 76 -13.61 10.20 6.33
CA LEU A 76 -13.77 10.13 4.88
C LEU A 76 -15.02 10.92 4.43
N ALA A 77 -16.16 10.72 5.09
CA ALA A 77 -17.38 11.45 4.74
C ALA A 77 -17.17 12.97 4.84
N GLU A 78 -16.54 13.42 5.92
CA GLU A 78 -16.25 14.83 6.15
C GLU A 78 -15.30 15.44 5.09
N ILE A 79 -14.21 14.77 4.72
CA ILE A 79 -13.29 15.30 3.70
C ILE A 79 -13.84 15.23 2.27
N ARG A 80 -14.86 14.38 2.03
CA ARG A 80 -15.58 14.32 0.75
C ARG A 80 -16.68 15.37 0.62
N ASP A 81 -17.19 15.85 1.76
CA ASP A 81 -18.28 16.83 1.78
C ASP A 81 -17.78 18.19 1.32
N VAL A 82 -18.43 18.76 0.28
CA VAL A 82 -18.03 20.01 -0.38
C VAL A 82 -18.11 21.24 0.53
N ASP A 83 -18.91 21.21 1.58
CA ASP A 83 -19.00 22.31 2.55
C ASP A 83 -17.97 22.15 3.66
N TYR A 84 -17.75 20.94 4.16
CA TYR A 84 -16.74 20.66 5.18
C TYR A 84 -15.32 20.95 4.68
N GLN A 85 -14.96 20.51 3.47
CA GLN A 85 -13.62 20.65 2.92
C GLN A 85 -13.19 22.11 2.64
N LYS A 86 -14.12 23.06 2.59
CA LYS A 86 -13.82 24.51 2.51
C LYS A 86 -12.97 25.01 3.68
N ASN A 87 -13.07 24.35 4.82
CA ASN A 87 -12.23 24.65 5.98
C ASN A 87 -10.93 23.85 5.91
N ARG A 88 -9.86 24.48 5.42
CA ARG A 88 -8.54 23.86 5.26
C ARG A 88 -7.98 23.24 6.54
N LEU A 89 -8.27 23.82 7.70
CA LEU A 89 -7.82 23.27 8.99
C LEU A 89 -8.50 21.93 9.28
N LEU A 90 -9.82 21.87 9.14
CA LEU A 90 -10.60 20.66 9.38
C LEU A 90 -10.24 19.57 8.38
N PHE A 91 -10.04 19.93 7.10
CA PHE A 91 -9.58 19.01 6.07
C PHE A 91 -8.24 18.39 6.44
N ARG A 92 -7.21 19.20 6.77
CA ARG A 92 -5.90 18.68 7.19
C ARG A 92 -5.98 17.82 8.45
N ASN A 93 -6.80 18.22 9.43
CA ASN A 93 -6.96 17.43 10.66
C ASN A 93 -7.52 16.03 10.38
N ASN A 94 -8.49 15.91 9.46
CA ASN A 94 -9.04 14.59 9.12
C ASN A 94 -8.07 13.74 8.28
N ILE A 95 -7.32 14.36 7.36
CA ILE A 95 -6.22 13.66 6.67
C ILE A 95 -5.21 13.12 7.69
N GLN A 96 -4.84 13.93 8.69
CA GLN A 96 -3.92 13.51 9.77
C GLN A 96 -4.50 12.36 10.60
N ARG A 97 -5.77 12.44 11.04
CA ARG A 97 -6.46 11.40 11.82
C ARG A 97 -6.54 10.08 11.07
N ILE A 98 -6.82 10.12 9.76
CA ILE A 98 -6.78 8.92 8.92
C ILE A 98 -5.36 8.34 8.92
N GLY A 99 -4.33 9.18 8.79
CA GLY A 99 -2.93 8.76 8.86
C GLY A 99 -2.57 8.07 10.19
N GLU A 100 -3.06 8.56 11.33
CA GLU A 100 -2.87 7.92 12.63
C GLU A 100 -3.49 6.52 12.69
N LEU A 101 -4.70 6.37 12.16
CA LEU A 101 -5.39 5.08 12.14
C LEU A 101 -4.75 4.08 11.17
N GLU A 102 -4.30 4.54 10.00
CA GLU A 102 -3.54 3.69 9.07
C GLU A 102 -2.19 3.28 9.65
N ALA A 103 -1.48 4.19 10.32
CA ALA A 103 -0.22 3.89 11.00
C ALA A 103 -0.42 2.80 12.07
N TYR A 104 -1.51 2.87 12.84
CA TYR A 104 -1.87 1.82 13.80
C TYR A 104 -2.10 0.47 13.10
N GLU A 105 -2.81 0.44 11.98
CA GLU A 105 -3.01 -0.81 11.23
C GLU A 105 -1.71 -1.34 10.62
N ILE A 106 -0.85 -0.47 10.07
CA ILE A 106 0.47 -0.84 9.56
C ILE A 106 1.34 -1.41 10.68
N SER A 107 1.25 -0.89 11.89
CA SER A 107 2.03 -1.37 13.03
C SER A 107 1.84 -2.87 13.29
N LYS A 108 0.67 -3.42 12.98
CA LYS A 108 0.38 -4.86 13.13
C LYS A 108 1.14 -5.74 12.12
N ALA A 109 1.71 -5.16 11.08
CA ALA A 109 2.53 -5.84 10.07
C ALA A 109 4.05 -5.75 10.34
N LEU A 110 4.47 -5.10 11.44
CA LEU A 110 5.86 -5.00 11.85
C LEU A 110 6.32 -6.29 12.54
N ASP A 111 7.64 -6.44 12.66
CA ASP A 111 8.23 -7.51 13.45
C ASP A 111 8.30 -7.10 14.93
N TYR A 112 8.05 -8.06 15.81
CA TYR A 112 8.01 -7.87 17.26
C TYR A 112 8.93 -8.85 17.97
N GLU A 113 9.49 -8.43 19.10
CA GLU A 113 10.22 -9.31 20.03
C GLU A 113 9.72 -9.15 21.46
N ALA A 114 9.87 -10.22 22.24
CA ALA A 114 9.55 -10.17 23.66
C ALA A 114 10.66 -9.47 24.44
N ARG A 115 10.30 -8.45 25.22
CA ARG A 115 11.19 -7.74 26.16
C ARG A 115 10.62 -7.75 27.57
N ASP A 116 11.51 -7.89 28.52
CA ASP A 116 11.18 -7.74 29.93
C ASP A 116 11.33 -6.26 30.33
N ILE A 117 10.24 -5.66 30.75
CA ILE A 117 10.14 -4.24 31.13
C ILE A 117 10.04 -4.16 32.64
N THR A 118 10.98 -3.47 33.28
CA THR A 118 10.92 -3.22 34.71
C THR A 118 9.89 -2.16 35.02
N THR A 119 8.90 -2.53 35.84
CA THR A 119 7.86 -1.63 36.34
C THR A 119 8.12 -1.33 37.84
N PRO A 120 7.43 -0.34 38.43
CA PRO A 120 7.53 -0.09 39.86
C PRO A 120 7.16 -1.29 40.76
N LEU A 121 6.37 -2.24 40.23
CA LEU A 121 5.84 -3.39 41.02
C LEU A 121 6.39 -4.74 40.60
N GLY A 122 7.23 -4.82 39.55
CA GLY A 122 7.79 -6.09 39.06
C GLY A 122 8.28 -6.02 37.64
N VAL A 123 8.30 -7.17 36.97
CA VAL A 123 8.71 -7.30 35.56
C VAL A 123 7.51 -7.69 34.69
N ALA A 124 7.24 -6.91 33.66
CA ALA A 124 6.24 -7.20 32.64
C ALA A 124 6.91 -7.67 31.35
N ARG A 125 6.53 -8.85 30.83
CA ARG A 125 7.01 -9.33 29.52
C ARG A 125 6.10 -8.81 28.41
N MET A 126 6.64 -7.92 27.57
CA MET A 126 5.90 -7.21 26.53
C MET A 126 6.43 -7.58 25.14
N GLN A 127 5.55 -7.59 24.14
CA GLN A 127 5.94 -7.60 22.73
C GLN A 127 6.16 -6.17 22.26
N VAL A 128 7.35 -5.86 21.79
CA VAL A 128 7.70 -4.52 21.30
C VAL A 128 8.18 -4.57 19.85
N PRO A 129 7.86 -3.56 19.02
CA PRO A 129 8.29 -3.54 17.62
C PRO A 129 9.82 -3.40 17.55
N THR A 130 10.43 -4.12 16.61
CA THR A 130 11.88 -4.11 16.37
C THR A 130 12.28 -3.45 15.07
N ASP A 131 11.32 -3.30 14.15
CA ASP A 131 11.57 -2.73 12.84
C ASP A 131 11.96 -1.24 12.94
N LYS A 132 12.96 -0.87 12.14
CA LYS A 132 13.29 0.53 11.89
C LYS A 132 12.44 1.03 10.73
N ILE A 133 11.83 2.21 10.90
CA ILE A 133 10.92 2.81 9.95
C ILE A 133 11.55 4.07 9.33
N VAL A 134 11.37 4.23 8.02
CA VAL A 134 11.51 5.51 7.34
C VAL A 134 10.14 5.88 6.79
N LEU A 135 9.62 6.99 7.27
CA LEU A 135 8.37 7.57 6.83
C LEU A 135 8.66 8.60 5.73
N ALA A 136 8.15 8.34 4.55
CA ALA A 136 8.35 9.16 3.35
C ALA A 136 7.06 9.83 2.92
N THR A 137 7.17 11.05 2.40
CA THR A 137 6.01 11.76 1.84
C THR A 137 6.37 12.52 0.57
N ILE A 138 5.36 12.71 -0.27
CA ILE A 138 5.43 13.49 -1.52
C ILE A 138 4.76 14.83 -1.29
N PHE A 139 5.48 15.92 -1.55
CA PHE A 139 4.94 17.27 -1.39
C PHE A 139 3.93 17.57 -2.51
N ARG A 140 2.88 18.34 -2.17
CA ARG A 140 2.52 19.11 -0.94
C ARG A 140 1.54 18.34 -0.03
N ALA A 141 0.54 17.66 -0.64
CA ALA A 141 -0.62 17.08 0.07
C ALA A 141 -0.26 15.98 1.05
N GLY A 142 0.85 15.30 0.87
CA GLY A 142 1.31 14.24 1.77
C GLY A 142 1.64 14.72 3.19
N LEU A 143 1.92 16.00 3.41
CA LEU A 143 2.43 16.49 4.70
C LEU A 143 1.47 16.31 5.88
N PRO A 144 0.16 16.65 5.83
CA PRO A 144 -0.74 16.37 6.94
C PRO A 144 -0.91 14.88 7.22
N PHE A 145 -0.91 14.07 6.16
CA PHE A 145 -1.00 12.61 6.28
C PHE A 145 0.24 12.03 6.95
N HIS A 146 1.43 12.49 6.56
CA HIS A 146 2.72 12.19 7.18
C HIS A 146 2.73 12.51 8.69
N ASN A 147 2.19 13.66 9.08
CA ASN A 147 2.10 14.04 10.49
C ASN A 147 1.28 13.04 11.31
N GLY A 148 0.21 12.48 10.73
CA GLY A 148 -0.56 11.42 11.37
C GLY A 148 0.28 10.16 11.65
N PHE A 149 1.09 9.76 10.69
CA PHE A 149 2.03 8.64 10.89
C PHE A 149 3.09 8.94 11.94
N LEU A 150 3.60 10.17 12.00
CA LEU A 150 4.58 10.58 13.00
C LEU A 150 4.04 10.53 14.44
N ASN A 151 2.75 10.77 14.65
CA ASN A 151 2.12 10.67 15.96
C ASN A 151 2.12 9.22 16.49
N ILE A 152 2.28 8.23 15.62
CA ILE A 152 2.32 6.80 15.98
C ILE A 152 3.75 6.26 15.93
N PHE A 153 4.53 6.67 14.94
CA PHE A 153 5.93 6.26 14.72
C PHE A 153 6.90 7.41 15.02
N ASP A 154 6.88 7.90 16.24
CA ASP A 154 7.64 9.08 16.72
C ASP A 154 9.15 8.96 16.55
N HIS A 155 9.70 7.72 16.49
CA HIS A 155 11.12 7.46 16.24
C HIS A 155 11.47 7.18 14.78
N ALA A 156 10.51 7.31 13.84
CA ALA A 156 10.77 7.09 12.43
C ALA A 156 11.75 8.13 11.86
N GLY A 157 12.66 7.68 10.99
CA GLY A 157 13.39 8.60 10.12
C GLY A 157 12.44 9.20 9.09
N ASN A 158 12.62 10.49 8.75
CA ASN A 158 11.72 11.19 7.85
C ASN A 158 12.36 11.42 6.49
N ALA A 159 11.60 11.19 5.42
CA ALA A 159 11.99 11.38 4.03
C ALA A 159 10.96 12.25 3.30
N PHE A 160 11.47 13.22 2.55
CA PHE A 160 10.65 14.19 1.82
C PHE A 160 11.10 14.25 0.38
N VAL A 161 10.16 14.25 -0.57
CA VAL A 161 10.44 14.38 -1.98
C VAL A 161 9.48 15.36 -2.65
N SER A 162 10.03 16.20 -3.53
CA SER A 162 9.31 16.91 -4.59
C SER A 162 9.90 16.48 -5.91
N ALA A 163 9.09 15.84 -6.75
CA ALA A 163 9.53 15.34 -8.03
C ALA A 163 8.39 15.43 -9.06
N TYR A 164 8.76 15.70 -10.31
CA TYR A 164 7.84 15.72 -11.43
C TYR A 164 8.48 15.08 -12.67
N ARG A 165 7.64 14.77 -13.66
CA ARG A 165 8.10 14.28 -14.96
C ARG A 165 8.47 15.46 -15.83
N GLU A 166 9.62 15.39 -16.50
CA GLU A 166 10.03 16.35 -17.52
C GLU A 166 10.50 15.61 -18.77
N TYR A 167 10.48 16.30 -19.89
CA TYR A 167 11.12 15.79 -21.10
C TYR A 167 12.61 16.12 -21.04
N VAL A 168 13.45 15.09 -21.23
CA VAL A 168 14.91 15.22 -21.16
C VAL A 168 15.57 15.37 -22.53
N ASP A 169 14.77 15.41 -23.61
CA ASP A 169 15.20 15.64 -24.98
C ASP A 169 14.34 16.70 -25.68
N GLU A 170 14.94 17.43 -26.62
CA GLU A 170 14.26 18.49 -27.38
C GLU A 170 13.10 17.98 -28.23
N GLN A 171 13.12 16.70 -28.62
CA GLN A 171 12.05 16.05 -29.38
C GLN A 171 10.87 15.57 -28.53
N HIS A 172 10.90 15.76 -27.21
CA HIS A 172 9.88 15.30 -26.27
C HIS A 172 9.57 13.78 -26.36
N THR A 173 10.58 12.97 -26.70
CA THR A 173 10.45 11.52 -26.87
C THR A 173 10.87 10.75 -25.62
N LYS A 174 11.70 11.35 -24.78
CA LYS A 174 12.20 10.75 -23.55
C LYS A 174 11.70 11.53 -22.34
N VAL A 175 11.01 10.83 -21.45
CA VAL A 175 10.55 11.37 -20.17
C VAL A 175 11.55 11.00 -19.09
N GLY A 176 12.11 12.00 -18.43
CA GLY A 176 12.93 11.86 -17.23
C GLY A 176 12.15 12.15 -15.96
N ILE A 177 12.82 11.94 -14.84
CA ILE A 177 12.34 12.31 -13.52
C ILE A 177 13.19 13.51 -13.07
N HIS A 178 12.54 14.65 -12.90
CA HIS A 178 13.16 15.77 -12.23
C HIS A 178 12.85 15.71 -10.73
N VAL A 179 13.90 15.64 -9.92
CA VAL A 179 13.80 15.69 -8.46
C VAL A 179 14.27 17.06 -8.02
N GLU A 180 13.34 17.92 -7.63
CA GLU A 180 13.67 19.27 -7.14
C GLU A 180 14.24 19.23 -5.72
N TYR A 181 13.70 18.34 -4.89
CA TYR A 181 14.09 18.22 -3.51
C TYR A 181 14.01 16.76 -3.07
N LEU A 182 15.08 16.28 -2.45
CA LEU A 182 15.14 14.98 -1.80
C LEU A 182 15.94 15.08 -0.50
N ALA A 183 15.28 14.92 0.63
CA ALA A 183 15.93 14.76 1.93
C ALA A 183 15.45 13.45 2.55
N THR A 184 16.36 12.53 2.81
CA THR A 184 16.03 11.22 3.37
C THR A 184 17.22 10.60 4.09
N PRO A 185 17.02 9.92 5.22
CA PRO A 185 18.03 9.02 5.78
C PRO A 185 18.18 7.78 4.88
N SER A 186 19.19 6.94 5.17
CA SER A 186 19.29 5.62 4.51
C SER A 186 18.03 4.80 4.77
N ILE A 187 17.48 4.19 3.72
CA ILE A 187 16.36 3.26 3.78
C ILE A 187 16.80 1.79 3.79
N GLU A 188 18.11 1.54 3.75
CA GLU A 188 18.67 0.19 3.65
C GLU A 188 18.18 -0.71 4.79
N GLY A 189 17.55 -1.83 4.44
CA GLY A 189 17.04 -2.84 5.37
C GLY A 189 15.91 -2.38 6.29
N LYS A 190 15.34 -1.19 6.09
CA LYS A 190 14.26 -0.62 6.90
C LYS A 190 12.89 -0.82 6.25
N ASN A 191 11.82 -0.68 7.03
CA ASN A 191 10.47 -0.54 6.48
C ASN A 191 10.29 0.89 5.94
N LEU A 192 9.97 1.00 4.67
CA LEU A 192 9.67 2.27 4.00
C LEU A 192 8.14 2.43 3.93
N ILE A 193 7.62 3.46 4.60
CA ILE A 193 6.21 3.86 4.48
C ILE A 193 6.17 5.09 3.58
N ILE A 194 5.48 5.03 2.45
CA ILE A 194 5.30 6.18 1.54
C ILE A 194 3.86 6.65 1.67
N ALA A 195 3.68 7.83 2.25
CA ALA A 195 2.39 8.43 2.56
C ALA A 195 2.05 9.55 1.57
N ASP A 196 1.00 9.34 0.77
CA ASP A 196 0.39 10.35 -0.11
C ASP A 196 -1.13 10.18 -0.09
N PRO A 197 -1.93 11.22 0.18
CA PRO A 197 -3.39 11.10 0.30
C PRO A 197 -4.09 10.50 -0.93
N MET A 198 -3.53 10.60 -2.13
CA MET A 198 -4.20 10.20 -3.36
C MET A 198 -3.35 9.27 -4.22
N LEU A 199 -3.76 8.03 -4.36
CA LEU A 199 -3.21 7.09 -5.34
C LEU A 199 -4.09 7.10 -6.60
N ALA A 200 -3.96 8.16 -7.41
CA ALA A 200 -4.73 8.32 -8.65
C ALA A 200 -4.14 7.48 -9.80
N THR A 201 -3.18 8.02 -10.56
CA THR A 201 -2.51 7.28 -11.64
C THR A 201 -1.32 6.44 -11.17
N GLY A 202 -0.86 6.62 -9.94
CA GLY A 202 0.34 5.99 -9.37
C GLY A 202 1.67 6.61 -9.79
N GLY A 203 1.66 7.56 -10.72
CA GLY A 203 2.89 8.14 -11.27
C GLY A 203 3.74 8.88 -10.23
N SER A 204 3.15 9.73 -9.40
CA SER A 204 3.87 10.45 -8.34
C SER A 204 4.45 9.49 -7.30
N MET A 205 3.70 8.45 -6.95
CA MET A 205 4.14 7.41 -6.02
C MET A 205 5.37 6.66 -6.56
N GLU A 206 5.34 6.29 -7.86
CA GLU A 206 6.48 5.67 -8.54
C GLU A 206 7.70 6.59 -8.57
N LEU A 207 7.51 7.88 -8.89
CA LEU A 207 8.60 8.86 -8.91
C LEU A 207 9.25 9.01 -7.54
N GLY A 208 8.45 9.18 -6.50
CA GLY A 208 8.92 9.25 -5.12
C GLY A 208 9.68 7.99 -4.72
N TYR A 209 9.13 6.83 -4.99
CA TYR A 209 9.77 5.54 -4.69
C TYR A 209 11.14 5.41 -5.37
N LYS A 210 11.24 5.72 -6.66
CA LYS A 210 12.50 5.68 -7.40
C LYS A 210 13.54 6.65 -6.81
N ALA A 211 13.13 7.84 -6.39
CA ALA A 211 14.00 8.79 -5.73
C ALA A 211 14.53 8.23 -4.39
N PHE A 212 13.67 7.62 -3.57
CA PHE A 212 14.09 7.03 -2.30
C PHE A 212 15.05 5.85 -2.49
N LEU A 213 14.89 5.03 -3.54
CA LEU A 213 15.78 3.89 -3.84
C LEU A 213 17.25 4.31 -4.06
N THR A 214 17.54 5.58 -4.32
CA THR A 214 18.92 6.10 -4.37
C THR A 214 19.62 6.06 -3.00
N LYS A 215 18.88 5.82 -1.91
CA LYS A 215 19.37 5.79 -0.52
C LYS A 215 19.32 4.41 0.14
N GLY A 216 19.19 3.36 -0.66
CA GLY A 216 19.24 1.96 -0.24
C GLY A 216 18.05 1.14 -0.70
N THR A 217 17.99 -0.10 -0.26
CA THR A 217 16.93 -1.07 -0.57
C THR A 217 16.11 -1.34 0.70
N PRO A 218 14.80 -1.04 0.71
CA PRO A 218 13.97 -1.28 1.88
C PRO A 218 13.69 -2.78 2.09
N LYS A 219 13.49 -3.17 3.35
CA LYS A 219 13.08 -4.51 3.75
C LYS A 219 11.65 -4.79 3.32
N ARG A 220 10.73 -3.86 3.63
CA ARG A 220 9.31 -3.87 3.23
C ARG A 220 8.90 -2.47 2.79
N ILE A 221 7.86 -2.41 1.99
CA ILE A 221 7.30 -1.16 1.47
C ILE A 221 5.81 -1.12 1.82
N HIS A 222 5.39 -0.05 2.43
CA HIS A 222 4.00 0.26 2.72
C HIS A 222 3.62 1.52 1.94
N VAL A 223 2.77 1.36 0.94
CA VAL A 223 2.17 2.48 0.21
C VAL A 223 0.87 2.83 0.92
N ALA A 224 0.80 4.01 1.52
CA ALA A 224 -0.34 4.49 2.29
C ALA A 224 -1.04 5.64 1.58
N CYS A 225 -2.37 5.58 1.44
CA CYS A 225 -3.16 6.63 0.81
C CYS A 225 -4.58 6.70 1.39
N VAL A 226 -5.14 7.89 1.42
CA VAL A 226 -6.54 8.07 1.88
C VAL A 226 -7.50 7.48 0.86
N ILE A 227 -7.33 7.82 -0.42
CA ILE A 227 -8.14 7.24 -1.51
C ILE A 227 -7.24 6.70 -2.62
N ALA A 228 -7.67 5.59 -3.20
CA ALA A 228 -7.01 4.94 -4.34
C ALA A 228 -7.98 4.73 -5.51
N SER A 229 -7.44 4.70 -6.72
CA SER A 229 -8.14 4.19 -7.89
C SER A 229 -7.63 2.80 -8.28
N PRO A 230 -8.42 1.98 -9.00
CA PRO A 230 -7.95 0.72 -9.57
C PRO A 230 -6.73 0.89 -10.48
N GLU A 231 -6.68 1.99 -11.25
CA GLU A 231 -5.58 2.32 -12.14
C GLU A 231 -4.27 2.59 -11.38
N GLY A 232 -4.35 3.35 -10.27
CA GLY A 232 -3.22 3.61 -9.40
C GLY A 232 -2.70 2.34 -8.74
N ILE A 233 -3.59 1.49 -8.23
CA ILE A 233 -3.24 0.19 -7.65
C ILE A 233 -2.54 -0.70 -8.68
N GLU A 234 -3.07 -0.79 -9.89
CA GLU A 234 -2.47 -1.60 -10.95
C GLU A 234 -1.10 -1.05 -11.40
N HIS A 235 -0.93 0.27 -11.36
CA HIS A 235 0.36 0.90 -11.62
C HIS A 235 1.40 0.52 -10.56
N ILE A 236 1.05 0.56 -9.29
CA ILE A 236 1.94 0.13 -8.19
C ILE A 236 2.31 -1.35 -8.35
N ARG A 237 1.36 -2.22 -8.69
CA ARG A 237 1.64 -3.65 -8.95
C ARG A 237 2.68 -3.87 -10.03
N LYS A 238 2.71 -3.02 -11.06
CA LYS A 238 3.67 -3.12 -12.17
C LYS A 238 5.05 -2.57 -11.86
N THR A 239 5.13 -1.63 -10.92
CA THR A 239 6.34 -0.82 -10.71
C THR A 239 7.04 -1.07 -9.40
N PHE A 240 6.35 -1.68 -8.41
CA PHE A 240 6.91 -2.03 -7.11
C PHE A 240 7.09 -3.55 -6.97
N PRO A 241 8.05 -4.02 -6.15
CA PRO A 241 8.21 -5.46 -5.88
C PRO A 241 7.00 -6.01 -5.10
N GLU A 242 6.24 -6.92 -5.73
CA GLU A 242 4.98 -7.43 -5.17
C GLU A 242 5.15 -8.16 -3.84
N ASP A 243 6.25 -8.90 -3.69
CA ASP A 243 6.56 -9.72 -2.50
C ASP A 243 6.88 -8.90 -1.24
N LYS A 244 7.22 -7.62 -1.41
CA LYS A 244 7.62 -6.72 -0.33
C LYS A 244 6.67 -5.56 -0.11
N THR A 245 5.68 -5.37 -0.99
CA THR A 245 4.81 -4.19 -0.99
C THR A 245 3.42 -4.52 -0.49
N THR A 246 2.90 -3.67 0.40
CA THR A 246 1.49 -3.66 0.80
C THR A 246 0.92 -2.27 0.53
N ILE A 247 -0.25 -2.21 -0.10
CA ILE A 247 -1.03 -0.97 -0.27
C ILE A 247 -2.05 -0.89 0.86
N TRP A 248 -2.12 0.27 1.49
CA TRP A 248 -3.08 0.61 2.55
C TRP A 248 -3.88 1.80 2.08
N CYS A 249 -5.20 1.74 2.18
CA CYS A 249 -6.06 2.83 1.76
C CYS A 249 -7.34 2.89 2.60
N ALA A 250 -7.77 4.10 2.92
CA ALA A 250 -9.03 4.29 3.62
C ALA A 250 -10.22 3.94 2.72
N ALA A 251 -10.13 4.21 1.40
CA ALA A 251 -11.11 3.74 0.43
C ALA A 251 -10.50 3.51 -0.96
N ILE A 252 -11.14 2.63 -1.73
CA ILE A 252 -10.89 2.45 -3.18
C ILE A 252 -12.12 2.96 -3.92
N ASP A 253 -11.93 4.00 -4.73
CA ASP A 253 -12.97 4.60 -5.55
C ASP A 253 -13.06 3.92 -6.92
N PRO A 254 -14.20 4.03 -7.64
CA PRO A 254 -14.44 3.29 -8.90
C PRO A 254 -13.44 3.54 -10.03
N GLY A 255 -12.79 4.74 -10.08
CA GLY A 255 -11.83 5.05 -11.14
C GLY A 255 -11.51 6.54 -11.27
N LEU A 256 -10.98 6.91 -12.42
CA LEU A 256 -10.54 8.26 -12.75
C LEU A 256 -11.46 8.89 -13.81
N ASN A 257 -11.65 10.23 -13.72
CA ASN A 257 -12.25 11.00 -14.79
C ASN A 257 -11.24 11.29 -15.94
N GLU A 258 -11.67 12.02 -16.97
CA GLU A 258 -10.85 12.43 -18.11
C GLU A 258 -9.63 13.27 -17.71
N HIS A 259 -9.73 14.05 -16.63
CA HIS A 259 -8.65 14.87 -16.07
C HIS A 259 -7.78 14.12 -15.05
N LYS A 260 -7.95 12.79 -14.92
CA LYS A 260 -7.20 11.93 -13.99
C LYS A 260 -7.45 12.19 -12.50
N TYR A 261 -8.56 12.83 -12.15
CA TYR A 261 -9.02 12.90 -10.77
C TYR A 261 -9.78 11.62 -10.39
N ILE A 262 -9.59 11.18 -9.14
CA ILE A 262 -10.34 10.06 -8.56
C ILE A 262 -11.82 10.47 -8.42
N VAL A 263 -12.74 9.63 -8.81
CA VAL A 263 -14.19 9.87 -8.76
C VAL A 263 -14.87 8.75 -7.96
N PRO A 264 -15.70 9.12 -6.94
CA PRO A 264 -16.13 10.44 -6.51
C PRO A 264 -15.04 11.29 -5.86
N GLY A 265 -13.99 10.68 -5.27
CA GLY A 265 -12.84 11.37 -4.70
C GLY A 265 -13.20 12.42 -3.64
N PHE A 266 -12.36 13.44 -3.53
CA PHE A 266 -12.59 14.66 -2.74
C PHE A 266 -11.96 15.92 -3.40
N GLY A 267 -11.48 15.82 -4.67
CA GLY A 267 -10.83 16.94 -5.38
C GLY A 267 -9.31 16.92 -5.30
N ASP A 268 -8.66 18.08 -5.41
CA ASP A 268 -7.19 18.22 -5.27
C ASP A 268 -6.82 18.40 -3.80
N ALA A 269 -6.17 17.38 -3.22
CA ALA A 269 -5.75 17.40 -1.81
C ALA A 269 -4.75 18.53 -1.50
N GLY A 270 -3.89 18.88 -2.45
CA GLY A 270 -2.90 19.95 -2.28
C GLY A 270 -3.56 21.30 -2.13
N ASP A 271 -4.52 21.58 -2.99
CA ASP A 271 -5.25 22.85 -3.00
C ASP A 271 -6.19 22.95 -1.81
N LEU A 272 -6.86 21.85 -1.46
CA LEU A 272 -7.68 21.76 -0.24
C LEU A 272 -6.87 21.94 1.05
N CYS A 273 -5.62 21.46 1.09
CA CYS A 273 -4.74 21.62 2.24
C CYS A 273 -4.15 23.03 2.35
N TYR A 274 -3.70 23.61 1.23
CA TYR A 274 -2.76 24.75 1.23
C TYR A 274 -3.14 25.91 0.33
N GLY A 275 -4.18 25.77 -0.45
CA GLY A 275 -4.61 26.76 -1.45
C GLY A 275 -4.11 26.44 -2.83
N ASP A 276 -4.74 27.08 -3.81
CA ASP A 276 -4.57 26.84 -5.22
C ASP A 276 -3.12 27.14 -5.66
N LYS A 277 -2.60 26.34 -6.59
CA LYS A 277 -1.34 26.62 -7.27
C LYS A 277 -1.58 27.75 -8.30
N LEU A 278 -0.62 28.64 -8.39
CA LEU A 278 -0.58 29.64 -9.47
C LEU A 278 -0.03 29.04 -10.75
#